data_0a9ef53333f0fdf4082904d040c1cd18
#
_entry.id   0a9ef53333f0fdf4082904d040c1cd18
#
_cell.length_a   1.000
_cell.length_b   1.000
_cell.length_c   1.000
_cell.angle_alpha   90.00
_cell.angle_beta   90.00
_cell.angle_gamma   90.00
#
_symmetry.space_group_name_H-M   'P 1'
#
loop_
_entity.id
_entity.type
_entity.pdbx_description
1 polymer ?
#
loop_
_entity_poly.entity_id
_entity_poly.type
_entity_poly.pdbx_seq_one_letter_code
_entity_poly.pdbx_strand_id
1 'polypeptide(L)'
;MYLKETIDSFASNANILKLLKKDAQFNHHCIEEMVSKGTELIYNRDREYFYLIEQGYVKYEYDGQLGRRFHFLFGPGSFPFLPIYEDDVPNISKIEMLADVRWWRVEFSFFKKVMRVEDPRNYILLAYMARTRRELYAITIQDRLNSQDRIYFSLLSLIDLGFRQKNNSVELPIFLTYKRLAEFSNTSKGYTSKVLSELRAKKILISSKKPWVITDVEELRRLLGADQLPQLP
;
A
#
# COMPACT_ATOMS: atom_id res chain seq x y z
N MET A 1 -0.05 -20.84 17.80
CA MET A 1 -0.17 -20.11 16.53
C MET A 1 -1.22 -19.02 16.74
N TYR A 2 -0.96 -17.78 16.31
CA TYR A 2 -1.92 -16.68 16.46
C TYR A 2 -2.97 -16.71 15.37
N LEU A 3 -4.20 -16.28 15.68
CA LEU A 3 -5.23 -16.06 14.66
C LEU A 3 -4.92 -14.78 13.90
N LYS A 4 -5.03 -14.82 12.57
CA LYS A 4 -4.77 -13.67 11.69
C LYS A 4 -5.63 -12.47 12.08
N GLU A 5 -6.92 -12.69 12.31
CA GLU A 5 -7.87 -11.64 12.67
C GLU A 5 -7.49 -10.93 13.98
N THR A 6 -6.94 -11.67 14.94
CA THR A 6 -6.46 -11.10 16.21
C THR A 6 -5.28 -10.16 15.97
N ILE A 7 -4.32 -10.57 15.13
CA ILE A 7 -3.15 -9.74 14.80
C ILE A 7 -3.60 -8.51 14.00
N ASP A 8 -4.41 -8.70 12.96
CA ASP A 8 -4.85 -7.61 12.08
C ASP A 8 -5.70 -6.58 12.83
N SER A 9 -6.60 -7.03 13.70
CA SER A 9 -7.40 -6.15 14.55
C SER A 9 -6.53 -5.36 15.54
N PHE A 10 -5.57 -6.02 16.18
CA PHE A 10 -4.69 -5.40 17.15
C PHE A 10 -3.76 -4.37 16.47
N ALA A 11 -3.26 -4.66 15.28
CA ALA A 11 -2.36 -3.80 14.50
C ALA A 11 -3.09 -2.75 13.64
N SER A 12 -4.41 -2.58 13.81
CA SER A 12 -5.13 -1.52 13.11
C SER A 12 -4.69 -0.13 13.57
N ASN A 13 -4.63 0.85 12.64
CA ASN A 13 -4.25 2.23 12.97
C ASN A 13 -5.11 2.80 14.11
N ALA A 14 -6.42 2.51 14.11
CA ALA A 14 -7.32 2.96 15.16
C ALA A 14 -6.92 2.42 16.54
N ASN A 15 -6.54 1.14 16.63
CA ASN A 15 -6.08 0.56 17.88
C ASN A 15 -4.69 1.10 18.26
N ILE A 16 -3.77 1.21 17.34
CA ILE A 16 -2.44 1.80 17.59
C ILE A 16 -2.58 3.20 18.18
N LEU A 17 -3.39 4.06 17.58
CA LEU A 17 -3.66 5.41 18.09
C LEU A 17 -4.33 5.38 19.47
N LYS A 18 -5.27 4.45 19.70
CA LYS A 18 -5.89 4.27 21.00
C LYS A 18 -4.88 3.90 22.09
N LEU A 19 -3.92 3.03 21.76
CA LEU A 19 -2.85 2.64 22.69
C LEU A 19 -1.89 3.81 22.96
N LEU A 20 -1.48 4.54 21.93
CA LEU A 20 -0.61 5.72 22.07
C LEU A 20 -1.26 6.83 22.90
N LYS A 21 -2.57 7.04 22.77
CA LYS A 21 -3.34 8.06 23.52
C LYS A 21 -3.45 7.78 25.02
N LYS A 22 -3.05 6.61 25.50
CA LYS A 22 -2.98 6.32 26.94
C LYS A 22 -1.83 7.04 27.64
N ASP A 23 -0.77 7.39 26.93
CA ASP A 23 0.37 8.13 27.49
C ASP A 23 0.08 9.64 27.43
N ALA A 24 0.33 10.34 28.56
CA ALA A 24 0.09 11.78 28.69
C ALA A 24 0.91 12.64 27.70
N GLN A 25 2.00 12.11 27.16
CA GLN A 25 2.87 12.82 26.21
C GLN A 25 2.41 12.64 24.76
N PHE A 26 1.28 11.98 24.48
CA PHE A 26 0.79 11.72 23.13
C PHE A 26 0.85 12.95 22.21
N ASN A 27 0.32 14.08 22.66
CA ASN A 27 0.24 15.30 21.85
C ASN A 27 1.61 15.96 21.54
N HIS A 28 2.67 15.58 22.27
CA HIS A 28 4.02 16.07 21.99
C HIS A 28 4.73 15.23 20.91
N HIS A 29 4.42 13.94 20.83
CA HIS A 29 5.12 12.98 19.98
C HIS A 29 4.29 12.46 18.81
N CYS A 30 2.99 12.76 18.78
CA CYS A 30 2.07 12.36 17.72
C CYS A 30 1.35 13.58 17.16
N ILE A 31 1.59 13.89 15.89
CA ILE A 31 1.06 15.07 15.22
C ILE A 31 0.17 14.64 14.06
N GLU A 32 -1.08 15.10 14.08
CA GLU A 32 -1.97 14.93 12.92
C GLU A 32 -1.61 15.96 11.86
N GLU A 33 -1.42 15.51 10.63
CA GLU A 33 -1.03 16.33 9.51
C GLU A 33 -1.95 16.09 8.31
N MET A 34 -2.25 17.16 7.58
CA MET A 34 -2.90 17.11 6.28
C MET A 34 -1.91 17.54 5.21
N VAL A 35 -1.74 16.71 4.19
CA VAL A 35 -0.80 16.95 3.10
C VAL A 35 -1.54 16.88 1.78
N SER A 36 -1.39 17.91 0.96
CA SER A 36 -2.08 18.02 -0.32
C SER A 36 -1.57 17.03 -1.35
N LYS A 37 -2.48 16.59 -2.21
CA LYS A 37 -2.16 15.80 -3.39
C LYS A 37 -1.03 16.40 -4.23
N GLY A 38 -0.13 15.56 -4.70
CA GLY A 38 1.01 15.95 -5.53
C GLY A 38 2.21 16.46 -4.73
N THR A 39 2.10 16.58 -3.41
CA THR A 39 3.26 16.85 -2.55
C THR A 39 4.21 15.67 -2.62
N GLU A 40 5.50 15.97 -2.74
CA GLU A 40 6.58 14.99 -2.69
C GLU A 40 7.45 15.29 -1.47
N LEU A 41 7.68 14.28 -0.66
CA LEU A 41 8.61 14.35 0.46
C LEU A 41 9.84 13.50 0.13
N ILE A 42 11.02 14.09 0.24
CA ILE A 42 12.27 13.34 0.23
C ILE A 42 12.45 12.78 1.63
N TYR A 43 12.52 11.46 1.74
CA TYR A 43 12.73 10.82 3.02
C TYR A 43 14.17 11.05 3.48
N ASN A 44 14.34 11.82 4.56
CA ASN A 44 15.65 12.03 5.17
C ASN A 44 15.92 10.91 6.18
N ARG A 45 17.10 10.30 6.10
CA ARG A 45 17.53 9.19 6.99
C ARG A 45 17.53 9.58 8.48
N ASP A 46 17.61 10.87 8.79
CA ASP A 46 17.60 11.37 10.16
C ASP A 46 16.19 11.51 10.78
N ARG A 47 15.15 11.08 10.05
CA ARG A 47 13.78 11.18 10.56
C ARG A 47 13.45 9.97 11.43
N GLU A 48 13.24 10.26 12.69
CA GLU A 48 12.79 9.30 13.70
C GLU A 48 11.26 9.14 13.73
N TYR A 49 10.60 9.31 12.57
CA TYR A 49 9.14 9.28 12.50
C TYR A 49 8.65 8.22 11.53
N PHE A 50 7.49 7.66 11.86
CA PHE A 50 6.69 6.88 10.92
C PHE A 50 5.28 7.45 10.82
N TYR A 51 4.51 6.98 9.83
CA TYR A 51 3.23 7.56 9.48
C TYR A 51 2.11 6.53 9.52
N LEU A 52 1.03 6.86 10.24
CA LEU A 52 -0.21 6.08 10.25
C LEU A 52 -1.21 6.77 9.33
N ILE A 53 -1.50 6.18 8.17
CA ILE A 53 -2.37 6.79 7.15
C ILE A 53 -3.83 6.57 7.54
N GLU A 54 -4.59 7.65 7.77
CA GLU A 54 -6.02 7.58 8.04
C GLU A 54 -6.87 7.79 6.79
N GLN A 55 -6.42 8.68 5.90
CA GLN A 55 -7.13 9.03 4.67
C GLN A 55 -6.15 9.30 3.54
N GLY A 56 -6.59 9.03 2.31
CA GLY A 56 -5.78 9.28 1.11
C GLY A 56 -4.88 8.11 0.75
N TYR A 57 -4.00 8.34 -0.21
CA TYR A 57 -3.12 7.31 -0.77
C TYR A 57 -1.73 7.89 -0.99
N VAL A 58 -0.72 7.11 -0.67
CA VAL A 58 0.68 7.48 -0.85
C VAL A 58 1.43 6.42 -1.65
N LYS A 59 2.40 6.86 -2.42
CA LYS A 59 3.37 6.01 -3.09
C LYS A 59 4.72 6.20 -2.41
N TYR A 60 5.29 5.12 -1.93
CA TYR A 60 6.67 5.05 -1.48
C TYR A 60 7.54 4.55 -2.62
N GLU A 61 8.63 5.24 -2.88
CA GLU A 61 9.62 4.88 -3.88
C GLU A 61 10.90 4.46 -3.16
N TYR A 62 11.39 3.28 -3.49
CA TYR A 62 12.62 2.71 -2.93
C TYR A 62 13.66 2.63 -4.03
N ASP A 63 14.86 3.11 -3.75
CA ASP A 63 15.99 2.95 -4.64
C ASP A 63 16.52 1.51 -4.53
N GLY A 64 16.38 0.75 -5.61
CA GLY A 64 16.96 -0.57 -5.76
C GLY A 64 18.37 -0.52 -6.33
N GLN A 65 19.03 -1.66 -6.34
CA GLN A 65 20.32 -1.82 -7.02
C GLN A 65 20.16 -1.63 -8.55
N LEU A 66 21.21 -1.18 -9.20
CA LEU A 66 21.27 -0.98 -10.67
C LEU A 66 20.26 0.04 -11.21
N GLY A 67 19.86 1.05 -10.41
CA GLY A 67 18.94 2.10 -10.84
C GLY A 67 17.49 1.64 -10.99
N ARG A 68 17.15 0.44 -10.54
CA ARG A 68 15.75 -0.01 -10.47
C ARG A 68 15.05 0.69 -9.31
N ARG A 69 13.80 1.07 -9.52
CA ARG A 69 12.95 1.65 -8.49
C ARG A 69 11.77 0.73 -8.23
N PHE A 70 11.49 0.53 -6.96
CA PHE A 70 10.32 -0.22 -6.51
C PHE A 70 9.30 0.75 -5.93
N HIS A 71 8.03 0.49 -6.21
CA HIS A 71 6.94 1.31 -5.73
C HIS A 71 6.02 0.50 -4.85
N PHE A 72 5.71 1.04 -3.69
CA PHE A 72 4.69 0.50 -2.82
C PHE A 72 3.57 1.52 -2.67
N LEU A 73 2.35 1.04 -2.70
CA LEU A 73 1.15 1.84 -2.53
C LEU A 73 0.52 1.57 -1.18
N PHE A 74 0.24 2.63 -0.46
CA PHE A 74 -0.39 2.56 0.85
C PHE A 74 -1.63 3.43 0.88
N GLY A 75 -2.69 2.89 1.48
CA GLY A 75 -3.97 3.57 1.67
C GLY A 75 -4.34 3.67 3.14
N PRO A 76 -5.61 4.05 3.42
CA PRO A 76 -6.11 4.15 4.79
C PRO A 76 -5.93 2.85 5.58
N GLY A 77 -5.56 2.97 6.84
CA GLY A 77 -5.26 1.83 7.70
C GLY A 77 -3.86 1.25 7.58
N SER A 78 -3.02 1.81 6.69
CA SER A 78 -1.63 1.36 6.52
C SER A 78 -0.66 2.19 7.35
N PHE A 79 0.44 1.56 7.72
CA PHE A 79 1.67 2.22 8.17
C PHE A 79 2.84 1.66 7.35
N PRO A 80 3.39 2.48 6.44
CA PRO A 80 4.30 1.99 5.41
C PRO A 80 5.62 1.43 5.92
N PHE A 81 6.09 1.96 7.03
CA PHE A 81 7.36 1.58 7.64
C PHE A 81 7.24 1.51 9.16
N LEU A 82 7.86 0.50 9.73
CA LEU A 82 8.04 0.35 11.17
C LEU A 82 9.48 -0.11 11.43
N PRO A 83 10.35 0.72 12.01
CA PRO A 83 11.71 0.31 12.35
C PRO A 83 11.73 -0.86 13.34
N ILE A 84 12.55 -1.87 13.06
CA ILE A 84 12.68 -3.07 13.89
C ILE A 84 13.78 -2.87 14.95
N TYR A 85 14.84 -2.15 14.59
CA TYR A 85 15.96 -1.79 15.48
C TYR A 85 16.40 -0.34 15.25
N GLU A 86 17.33 0.18 16.06
CA GLU A 86 17.66 1.61 16.09
C GLU A 86 18.22 2.17 14.78
N ASP A 87 19.02 1.38 14.07
CA ASP A 87 19.64 1.75 12.81
C ASP A 87 18.85 1.26 11.57
N ASP A 88 17.63 0.74 11.80
CA ASP A 88 16.76 0.27 10.71
C ASP A 88 16.17 1.45 9.96
N VAL A 89 16.89 1.92 8.96
CA VAL A 89 16.48 3.03 8.11
C VAL A 89 16.05 2.49 6.75
N PRO A 90 14.79 2.72 6.34
CA PRO A 90 14.34 2.26 5.05
C PRO A 90 15.05 3.00 3.92
N ASN A 91 15.37 2.29 2.85
CA ASN A 91 15.93 2.89 1.63
C ASN A 91 14.84 3.58 0.79
N ILE A 92 14.03 4.41 1.43
CA ILE A 92 12.97 5.18 0.78
C ILE A 92 13.61 6.44 0.19
N SER A 93 13.51 6.61 -1.12
CA SER A 93 14.00 7.80 -1.79
C SER A 93 12.95 8.92 -1.79
N LYS A 94 11.68 8.56 -1.95
CA LYS A 94 10.60 9.52 -2.08
C LYS A 94 9.26 8.99 -1.59
N ILE A 95 8.46 9.89 -1.01
CA ILE A 95 7.05 9.65 -0.69
C ILE A 95 6.22 10.64 -1.51
N GLU A 96 5.31 10.16 -2.35
CA GLU A 96 4.43 10.97 -3.19
C GLU A 96 2.96 10.82 -2.76
N MET A 97 2.26 11.93 -2.53
CA MET A 97 0.83 11.96 -2.21
C MET A 97 0.01 11.83 -3.49
N LEU A 98 -0.68 10.69 -3.65
CA LEU A 98 -1.53 10.41 -4.81
C LEU A 98 -2.94 11.03 -4.71
N ALA A 99 -3.35 11.38 -3.49
CA ALA A 99 -4.56 12.10 -3.13
C ALA A 99 -4.22 13.06 -1.97
N ASP A 100 -5.19 13.85 -1.51
CA ASP A 100 -5.03 14.53 -0.22
C ASP A 100 -4.95 13.48 0.87
N VAL A 101 -3.95 13.61 1.76
CA VAL A 101 -3.61 12.63 2.77
C VAL A 101 -3.80 13.23 4.15
N ARG A 102 -4.48 12.50 5.03
CA ARG A 102 -4.48 12.73 6.46
C ARG A 102 -3.78 11.57 7.14
N TRP A 103 -2.76 11.87 7.91
CA TRP A 103 -1.98 10.89 8.65
C TRP A 103 -1.58 11.40 10.03
N TRP A 104 -1.17 10.46 10.88
CA TRP A 104 -0.45 10.78 12.11
C TRP A 104 1.04 10.55 11.88
N ARG A 105 1.83 11.59 12.12
CA ARG A 105 3.28 11.48 12.23
C ARG A 105 3.61 11.14 13.66
N VAL A 106 4.21 9.98 13.88
CA VAL A 106 4.48 9.40 15.20
C VAL A 106 5.98 9.29 15.40
N GLU A 107 6.47 9.84 16.50
CA GLU A 107 7.87 9.69 16.88
C GLU A 107 8.17 8.26 17.30
N PHE A 108 9.23 7.69 16.75
CA PHE A 108 9.48 6.28 16.89
C PHE A 108 9.95 5.89 18.31
N SER A 109 10.75 6.73 18.96
CA SER A 109 11.15 6.54 20.36
C SER A 109 9.95 6.47 21.31
N PHE A 110 8.98 7.35 21.10
CA PHE A 110 7.72 7.37 21.83
C PHE A 110 6.88 6.11 21.57
N PHE A 111 6.74 5.73 20.29
CA PHE A 111 6.05 4.50 19.91
C PHE A 111 6.67 3.29 20.65
N LYS A 112 8.00 3.12 20.58
CA LYS A 112 8.71 2.03 21.28
C LYS A 112 8.42 2.02 22.78
N LYS A 113 8.48 3.20 23.42
CA LYS A 113 8.20 3.35 24.85
C LYS A 113 6.82 2.80 25.20
N VAL A 114 5.79 3.24 24.48
CA VAL A 114 4.39 2.86 24.74
C VAL A 114 4.16 1.38 24.44
N MET A 115 4.65 0.89 23.28
CA MET A 115 4.38 -0.47 22.84
C MET A 115 5.09 -1.55 23.69
N ARG A 116 6.17 -1.22 24.40
CA ARG A 116 6.75 -2.13 25.40
C ARG A 116 5.76 -2.57 26.47
N VAL A 117 4.79 -1.69 26.80
CA VAL A 117 3.76 -1.95 27.83
C VAL A 117 2.48 -2.44 27.20
N GLU A 118 2.04 -1.80 26.10
CA GLU A 118 0.71 -2.01 25.51
C GLU A 118 0.66 -3.16 24.49
N ASP A 119 1.81 -3.51 23.89
CA ASP A 119 1.95 -4.64 22.95
C ASP A 119 3.09 -5.59 23.34
N PRO A 120 3.08 -6.21 24.54
CA PRO A 120 4.16 -7.07 24.99
C PRO A 120 4.32 -8.34 24.15
N ARG A 121 3.36 -8.65 23.27
CA ARG A 121 3.42 -9.79 22.34
C ARG A 121 3.87 -9.40 20.93
N ASN A 122 4.18 -8.13 20.69
CA ASN A 122 4.62 -7.58 19.42
C ASN A 122 3.67 -7.87 18.23
N TYR A 123 2.35 -7.83 18.46
CA TYR A 123 1.36 -8.07 17.40
C TYR A 123 1.48 -7.08 16.25
N ILE A 124 1.78 -5.81 16.56
CA ILE A 124 1.96 -4.77 15.54
C ILE A 124 3.18 -5.09 14.66
N LEU A 125 4.30 -5.50 15.28
CA LEU A 125 5.49 -5.92 14.54
C LEU A 125 5.22 -7.17 13.70
N LEU A 126 4.53 -8.16 14.25
CA LEU A 126 4.17 -9.38 13.51
C LEU A 126 3.28 -9.08 12.29
N ALA A 127 2.30 -8.18 12.44
CA ALA A 127 1.45 -7.73 11.34
C ALA A 127 2.28 -7.04 10.25
N TYR A 128 3.18 -6.14 10.65
CA TYR A 128 4.09 -5.45 9.76
C TYR A 128 4.96 -6.42 8.97
N MET A 129 5.65 -7.35 9.65
CA MET A 129 6.50 -8.35 9.00
C MET A 129 5.71 -9.26 8.05
N ALA A 130 4.50 -9.69 8.44
CA ALA A 130 3.65 -10.52 7.59
C ALA A 130 3.23 -9.78 6.33
N ARG A 131 2.92 -8.47 6.42
CA ARG A 131 2.59 -7.63 5.28
C ARG A 131 3.81 -7.41 4.39
N THR A 132 4.94 -7.00 4.93
CA THR A 132 6.18 -6.77 4.17
C THR A 132 6.61 -8.02 3.40
N ARG A 133 6.50 -9.19 4.01
CA ARG A 133 6.76 -10.46 3.32
C ARG A 133 5.86 -10.65 2.10
N ARG A 134 4.55 -10.34 2.21
CA ARG A 134 3.61 -10.44 1.08
C ARG A 134 3.94 -9.45 -0.03
N GLU A 135 4.28 -8.21 0.34
CA GLU A 135 4.66 -7.16 -0.60
C GLU A 135 5.93 -7.53 -1.38
N LEU A 136 6.96 -8.03 -0.71
CA LEU A 136 8.19 -8.51 -1.35
C LEU A 136 7.93 -9.70 -2.28
N TYR A 137 7.07 -10.61 -1.87
CA TYR A 137 6.66 -11.73 -2.71
C TYR A 137 5.92 -11.26 -3.98
N ALA A 138 5.00 -10.29 -3.83
CA ALA A 138 4.29 -9.69 -4.95
C ALA A 138 5.23 -9.05 -5.98
N ILE A 139 6.27 -8.33 -5.54
CA ILE A 139 7.30 -7.77 -6.43
C ILE A 139 8.04 -8.88 -7.18
N THR A 140 8.43 -9.94 -6.48
CA THR A 140 9.15 -11.07 -7.07
C THR A 140 8.32 -11.76 -8.16
N ILE A 141 7.00 -11.89 -7.96
CA ILE A 141 6.09 -12.41 -8.98
C ILE A 141 6.02 -11.45 -10.16
N GLN A 142 5.76 -10.17 -9.91
CA GLN A 142 5.58 -9.15 -10.94
C GLN A 142 6.78 -9.09 -11.89
N ASP A 143 7.99 -9.23 -11.40
CA ASP A 143 9.22 -9.22 -12.20
C ASP A 143 9.30 -10.39 -13.20
N ARG A 144 8.63 -11.51 -12.91
CA ARG A 144 8.61 -12.71 -13.78
C ARG A 144 7.51 -12.68 -14.83
N LEU A 145 6.52 -11.80 -14.69
CA LEU A 145 5.40 -11.73 -15.60
C LEU A 145 5.75 -11.02 -16.91
N ASN A 146 5.09 -11.40 -18.01
CA ASN A 146 5.14 -10.64 -19.26
C ASN A 146 4.42 -9.29 -19.09
N SER A 147 4.56 -8.40 -20.08
CA SER A 147 4.04 -7.03 -19.98
C SER A 147 2.51 -6.95 -19.81
N GLN A 148 1.76 -7.87 -20.41
CA GLN A 148 0.31 -7.91 -20.28
C GLN A 148 -0.11 -8.35 -18.88
N ASP A 149 0.50 -9.44 -18.40
CA ASP A 149 0.22 -10.00 -17.10
C ASP A 149 0.63 -9.06 -15.97
N ARG A 150 1.71 -8.27 -16.14
CA ARG A 150 2.05 -7.20 -15.19
C ARG A 150 0.96 -6.15 -15.04
N ILE A 151 0.26 -5.82 -16.13
CA ILE A 151 -0.88 -4.88 -16.06
C ILE A 151 -2.05 -5.52 -15.30
N TYR A 152 -2.38 -6.78 -15.58
CA TYR A 152 -3.43 -7.50 -14.86
C TYR A 152 -3.10 -7.64 -13.38
N PHE A 153 -1.86 -8.03 -13.07
CA PHE A 153 -1.36 -8.12 -11.71
C PHE A 153 -1.44 -6.79 -10.95
N SER A 154 -1.02 -5.69 -11.60
CA SER A 154 -1.12 -4.36 -11.00
C SER A 154 -2.56 -3.93 -10.74
N LEU A 155 -3.49 -4.26 -11.64
CA LEU A 155 -4.92 -4.01 -11.42
C LEU A 155 -5.45 -4.82 -10.23
N LEU A 156 -5.07 -6.10 -10.11
CA LEU A 156 -5.46 -6.96 -8.98
C LEU A 156 -4.89 -6.45 -7.66
N SER A 157 -3.62 -6.02 -7.65
CA SER A 157 -2.99 -5.43 -6.44
C SER A 157 -3.66 -4.13 -5.98
N LEU A 158 -4.26 -3.38 -6.90
CA LEU A 158 -5.01 -2.15 -6.57
C LEU A 158 -6.40 -2.42 -6.00
N ILE A 159 -6.91 -3.64 -6.13
CA ILE A 159 -8.24 -4.01 -5.60
C ILE A 159 -8.29 -3.85 -4.08
N ASP A 160 -7.21 -4.17 -3.38
CA ASP A 160 -7.15 -4.05 -1.91
C ASP A 160 -7.18 -2.58 -1.43
N LEU A 161 -6.86 -1.64 -2.32
CA LEU A 161 -6.98 -0.20 -2.07
C LEU A 161 -8.30 0.40 -2.57
N GLY A 162 -9.14 -0.39 -3.22
CA GLY A 162 -10.42 0.02 -3.82
C GLY A 162 -11.62 -0.26 -2.91
N PHE A 163 -12.78 0.17 -3.38
CA PHE A 163 -14.06 -0.09 -2.72
C PHE A 163 -14.76 -1.28 -3.37
N ARG A 164 -15.02 -2.33 -2.61
CA ARG A 164 -15.82 -3.45 -3.08
C ARG A 164 -17.28 -3.02 -3.18
N GLN A 165 -17.86 -3.26 -4.36
CA GLN A 165 -19.28 -3.09 -4.60
C GLN A 165 -20.01 -4.43 -4.47
N LYS A 166 -21.35 -4.41 -4.56
CA LYS A 166 -22.13 -5.63 -4.72
C LYS A 166 -21.75 -6.31 -6.05
N ASN A 167 -21.84 -7.63 -6.13
CA ASN A 167 -21.65 -8.42 -7.36
C ASN A 167 -20.19 -8.56 -7.86
N ASN A 168 -19.23 -8.80 -6.99
CA ASN A 168 -17.84 -9.07 -7.39
C ASN A 168 -17.17 -7.93 -8.21
N SER A 169 -17.74 -6.72 -8.18
CA SER A 169 -17.13 -5.55 -8.80
C SER A 169 -16.38 -4.69 -7.79
N VAL A 170 -15.32 -4.02 -8.25
CA VAL A 170 -14.48 -3.16 -7.42
C VAL A 170 -14.23 -1.83 -8.09
N GLU A 171 -14.52 -0.73 -7.39
CA GLU A 171 -14.04 0.59 -7.77
C GLU A 171 -12.57 0.74 -7.42
N LEU A 172 -11.75 1.09 -8.40
CA LEU A 172 -10.33 1.36 -8.21
C LEU A 172 -10.10 2.78 -7.69
N PRO A 173 -8.99 3.03 -6.99
CA PRO A 173 -8.70 4.35 -6.44
C PRO A 173 -8.75 5.46 -7.50
N ILE A 174 -9.33 6.60 -7.15
CA ILE A 174 -9.59 7.72 -8.07
C ILE A 174 -8.30 8.34 -8.66
N PHE A 175 -7.17 8.17 -7.99
CA PHE A 175 -5.87 8.64 -8.49
C PHE A 175 -5.37 7.87 -9.71
N LEU A 176 -5.94 6.68 -9.99
CA LEU A 176 -5.48 5.82 -11.07
C LEU A 176 -5.68 6.48 -12.43
N THR A 177 -4.64 6.45 -13.24
CA THR A 177 -4.60 6.93 -14.63
C THR A 177 -3.83 5.93 -15.50
N TYR A 178 -3.95 6.05 -16.81
CA TYR A 178 -3.14 5.27 -17.76
C TYR A 178 -1.62 5.39 -17.48
N LYS A 179 -1.17 6.62 -17.16
CA LYS A 179 0.23 6.88 -16.84
C LYS A 179 0.63 6.17 -15.56
N ARG A 180 -0.18 6.26 -14.50
CA ARG A 180 0.11 5.62 -13.22
C ARG A 180 0.09 4.09 -13.31
N LEU A 181 -0.87 3.53 -14.03
CA LEU A 181 -0.90 2.08 -14.21
C LEU A 181 0.31 1.59 -15.02
N ALA A 182 0.72 2.32 -16.06
CA ALA A 182 1.92 2.02 -16.82
C ALA A 182 3.19 2.05 -15.94
N GLU A 183 3.29 3.04 -15.05
CA GLU A 183 4.35 3.16 -14.05
C GLU A 183 4.35 1.95 -13.09
N PHE A 184 3.21 1.60 -12.49
CA PHE A 184 3.08 0.49 -11.54
C PHE A 184 3.33 -0.88 -12.17
N SER A 185 2.96 -1.05 -13.43
CA SER A 185 3.16 -2.30 -14.16
C SER A 185 4.51 -2.37 -14.90
N ASN A 186 5.33 -1.34 -14.79
CA ASN A 186 6.59 -1.21 -15.55
C ASN A 186 6.40 -1.50 -17.04
N THR A 187 5.43 -0.80 -17.66
CA THR A 187 5.08 -0.93 -19.09
C THR A 187 5.00 0.44 -19.75
N SER A 188 4.92 0.48 -21.08
CA SER A 188 4.69 1.76 -21.77
C SER A 188 3.21 2.18 -21.69
N LYS A 189 2.95 3.49 -21.68
CA LYS A 189 1.58 4.05 -21.67
C LYS A 189 0.76 3.57 -22.88
N GLY A 190 1.40 3.45 -24.06
CA GLY A 190 0.75 2.97 -25.28
C GLY A 190 0.29 1.53 -25.16
N TYR A 191 1.18 0.66 -24.66
CA TYR A 191 0.86 -0.75 -24.44
C TYR A 191 -0.22 -0.93 -23.36
N THR A 192 -0.11 -0.20 -22.25
CA THR A 192 -1.15 -0.18 -21.20
C THR A 192 -2.51 0.22 -21.79
N SER A 193 -2.56 1.26 -22.64
CA SER A 193 -3.79 1.69 -23.28
C SER A 193 -4.41 0.60 -24.17
N LYS A 194 -3.57 -0.16 -24.92
CA LYS A 194 -4.03 -1.29 -25.73
C LYS A 194 -4.67 -2.37 -24.85
N VAL A 195 -3.98 -2.83 -23.83
CA VAL A 195 -4.47 -3.87 -22.90
C VAL A 195 -5.76 -3.44 -22.19
N LEU A 196 -5.84 -2.18 -21.74
CA LEU A 196 -7.08 -1.67 -21.13
C LEU A 196 -8.24 -1.59 -22.15
N SER A 197 -7.96 -1.35 -23.43
CA SER A 197 -9.00 -1.39 -24.48
C SER A 197 -9.53 -2.80 -24.68
N GLU A 198 -8.68 -3.82 -24.61
CA GLU A 198 -9.08 -5.22 -24.68
C GLU A 198 -9.94 -5.62 -23.45
N LEU A 199 -9.57 -5.19 -22.24
CA LEU A 199 -10.39 -5.42 -21.05
C LEU A 199 -11.76 -4.73 -21.11
N ARG A 200 -11.83 -3.53 -21.72
CA ARG A 200 -13.11 -2.85 -21.95
C ARG A 200 -13.98 -3.59 -22.97
N ALA A 201 -13.38 -4.07 -24.06
CA ALA A 201 -14.11 -4.85 -25.06
C ALA A 201 -14.69 -6.13 -24.48
N LYS A 202 -13.97 -6.76 -23.54
CA LYS A 202 -14.44 -7.92 -22.77
C LYS A 202 -15.40 -7.56 -21.64
N LYS A 203 -15.72 -6.29 -21.43
CA LYS A 203 -16.55 -5.76 -20.34
C LYS A 203 -16.03 -6.08 -18.93
N ILE A 204 -14.73 -6.35 -18.77
CA ILE A 204 -14.09 -6.60 -17.47
C ILE A 204 -13.73 -5.29 -16.78
N LEU A 205 -13.52 -4.22 -17.54
CA LEU A 205 -13.12 -2.92 -17.02
C LEU A 205 -14.00 -1.80 -17.58
N ILE A 206 -14.44 -0.90 -16.72
CA ILE A 206 -15.01 0.40 -17.09
C ILE A 206 -13.99 1.47 -16.68
N SER A 207 -13.40 2.17 -17.67
CA SER A 207 -12.39 3.21 -17.43
C SER A 207 -12.64 4.50 -18.21
N SER A 208 -13.86 4.65 -18.75
CA SER A 208 -14.30 5.88 -19.47
C SER A 208 -14.52 7.07 -18.52
N LYS A 209 -14.83 6.78 -17.26
CA LYS A 209 -14.99 7.75 -16.16
C LYS A 209 -14.22 7.27 -14.94
N LYS A 210 -13.92 8.20 -14.04
CA LYS A 210 -13.33 7.87 -12.73
C LYS A 210 -14.43 7.85 -11.68
N PRO A 211 -14.32 6.97 -10.67
CA PRO A 211 -13.32 5.91 -10.54
C PRO A 211 -13.47 4.84 -11.63
N TRP A 212 -12.36 4.16 -11.97
CA TRP A 212 -12.43 2.99 -12.82
C TRP A 212 -13.05 1.82 -12.05
N VAL A 213 -13.77 0.96 -12.76
CA VAL A 213 -14.46 -0.18 -12.14
C VAL A 213 -14.02 -1.47 -12.82
N ILE A 214 -13.51 -2.40 -12.04
CA ILE A 214 -13.40 -3.80 -12.46
C ILE A 214 -14.75 -4.43 -12.19
N THR A 215 -15.42 -4.89 -13.24
CA THR A 215 -16.77 -5.45 -13.17
C THR A 215 -16.80 -6.92 -12.80
N ASP A 216 -15.70 -7.65 -13.09
CA ASP A 216 -15.54 -9.05 -12.77
C ASP A 216 -14.08 -9.33 -12.37
N VAL A 217 -13.86 -9.40 -11.06
CA VAL A 217 -12.54 -9.66 -10.47
C VAL A 217 -12.07 -11.08 -10.77
N GLU A 218 -13.00 -12.05 -10.76
CA GLU A 218 -12.64 -13.47 -10.98
C GLU A 218 -12.22 -13.72 -12.43
N GLU A 219 -12.88 -13.02 -13.39
CA GLU A 219 -12.43 -13.09 -14.78
C GLU A 219 -11.06 -12.46 -14.98
N LEU A 220 -10.78 -11.33 -14.32
CA LEU A 220 -9.45 -10.74 -14.36
C LEU A 220 -8.38 -11.69 -13.75
N ARG A 221 -8.70 -12.41 -12.68
CA ARG A 221 -7.84 -13.44 -12.08
C ARG A 221 -7.58 -14.59 -13.07
N ARG A 222 -8.61 -15.06 -13.74
CA ARG A 222 -8.47 -16.13 -14.77
C ARG A 222 -7.59 -15.71 -15.93
N LEU A 223 -7.72 -14.45 -16.40
CA LEU A 223 -6.86 -13.92 -17.47
C LEU A 223 -5.38 -13.88 -17.08
N LEU A 224 -5.08 -13.66 -15.82
CA LEU A 224 -3.70 -13.70 -15.29
C LEU A 224 -3.21 -15.15 -15.09
N GLY A 225 -4.09 -16.15 -15.17
CA GLY A 225 -3.75 -17.53 -14.77
C GLY A 225 -3.48 -17.62 -13.26
N ALA A 226 -4.15 -16.78 -12.47
CA ALA A 226 -3.89 -16.64 -11.04
C ALA A 226 -4.16 -17.91 -10.23
N ASP A 227 -4.92 -18.86 -10.77
CA ASP A 227 -5.10 -20.19 -10.18
C ASP A 227 -3.79 -21.00 -10.12
N GLN A 228 -2.80 -20.62 -10.92
CA GLN A 228 -1.44 -21.19 -10.93
C GLN A 228 -0.45 -20.37 -10.10
N LEU A 229 -0.83 -19.15 -9.70
CA LEU A 229 -0.03 -18.35 -8.80
C LEU A 229 -0.37 -18.75 -7.37
N PRO A 230 0.64 -18.99 -6.52
CA PRO A 230 0.38 -19.19 -5.09
C PRO A 230 -0.40 -17.97 -4.60
N GLN A 231 -1.46 -18.22 -3.83
CA GLN A 231 -2.44 -17.23 -3.39
C GLN A 231 -1.82 -15.86 -3.16
N LEU A 232 -2.13 -14.94 -4.07
CA LEU A 232 -1.92 -13.52 -3.82
C LEU A 232 -2.74 -13.18 -2.57
N PRO A 233 -2.17 -12.43 -1.65
CA PRO A 233 -2.79 -12.10 -0.38
C PRO A 233 -4.13 -11.40 -0.56
#